data_30605cff21a5b8c27c429030be409607
#
_entry.id   30605cff21a5b8c27c429030be409607
#
_cell.length_a   1.000
_cell.length_b   1.000
_cell.length_c   1.000
_cell.angle_alpha   90.00
_cell.angle_beta   90.00
_cell.angle_gamma   90.00
#
_symmetry.space_group_name_H-M   'P 1'
#
loop_
_entity.id
_entity.type
_entity.pdbx_description
1 polymer ?
#
loop_
_entity_poly.entity_id
_entity_poly.type
_entity_poly.pdbx_seq_one_letter_code
_entity_poly.pdbx_strand_id
1 'polypeptide(L)'
;QFSEDDLTIFNLYDLDGNLPRIEQNQLLKIWDKKAPDKKLSADELNIAQTSERLLKEFKEHHRLVIVTPLHNFNITSRLKVYIDNILIARETFKYLDFPDEKGKVSTGLMTDDYRALLLFASGSVYSENNFYQDLDFAPQYLKMIFSEIMGFDTFEIVRAEGTATLAKNKILDKAKENLDKALKNFY
;
A
#
# COMPACT_ATOMS: atom_id res chain seq x y z
N GLN A 1 0.62 13.40 19.78
CA GLN A 1 0.01 14.31 18.81
C GLN A 1 1.15 14.80 17.94
N PHE A 2 1.10 14.50 16.63
CA PHE A 2 2.12 14.90 15.66
C PHE A 2 1.81 16.34 15.21
N SER A 3 2.84 17.13 14.90
CA SER A 3 2.68 18.41 14.23
C SER A 3 2.37 18.19 12.75
N GLU A 4 1.83 19.19 12.06
CA GLU A 4 1.63 19.12 10.60
C GLU A 4 2.96 18.91 9.87
N ASP A 5 4.08 19.35 10.45
CA ASP A 5 5.43 19.19 9.91
C ASP A 5 5.94 17.73 9.95
N ASP A 6 5.29 16.87 10.77
CA ASP A 6 5.62 15.44 10.87
C ASP A 6 4.89 14.58 9.83
N LEU A 7 4.03 15.19 8.99
CA LEU A 7 3.20 14.50 8.01
C LEU A 7 3.68 14.74 6.58
N THR A 8 3.96 13.65 5.88
CA THR A 8 4.13 13.67 4.43
C THR A 8 2.86 13.14 3.76
N ILE A 9 2.16 13.99 3.00
CA ILE A 9 0.91 13.62 2.33
C ILE A 9 1.16 13.44 0.84
N PHE A 10 0.85 12.23 0.35
CA PHE A 10 0.85 11.91 -1.07
C PHE A 10 -0.58 11.75 -1.59
N ASN A 11 -1.06 12.73 -2.36
CA ASN A 11 -2.23 12.51 -3.19
C ASN A 11 -1.81 11.85 -4.51
N LEU A 12 -2.10 10.56 -4.66
CA LEU A 12 -1.71 9.80 -5.85
C LEU A 12 -2.38 10.29 -7.13
N TYR A 13 -3.42 11.12 -7.04
CA TYR A 13 -4.10 11.72 -8.19
C TYR A 13 -3.50 13.06 -8.62
N ASP A 14 -2.81 13.77 -7.72
CA ASP A 14 -2.14 15.04 -8.02
C ASP A 14 -0.76 14.83 -8.70
N LEU A 15 -0.25 13.62 -8.70
CA LEU A 15 1.03 13.28 -9.35
C LEU A 15 0.94 13.24 -10.90
N ASP A 16 -0.11 13.77 -11.49
CA ASP A 16 -0.34 14.09 -12.91
C ASP A 16 0.48 13.28 -13.93
N GLY A 17 0.27 11.96 -13.96
CA GLY A 17 0.97 11.09 -14.91
C GLY A 17 2.43 10.77 -14.56
N ASN A 18 2.99 11.39 -13.51
CA ASN A 18 4.40 11.19 -13.09
C ASN A 18 4.62 9.96 -12.21
N LEU A 19 3.57 9.18 -11.92
CA LEU A 19 3.71 7.92 -11.21
C LEU A 19 4.17 6.83 -12.19
N PRO A 20 5.40 6.31 -12.10
CA PRO A 20 5.92 5.32 -13.04
C PRO A 20 5.08 4.03 -13.02
N ARG A 21 4.81 3.46 -14.19
CA ARG A 21 3.95 2.29 -14.36
C ARG A 21 4.75 1.07 -14.80
N ILE A 22 4.23 -0.14 -14.50
CA ILE A 22 4.73 -1.39 -15.08
C ILE A 22 4.24 -1.48 -16.53
N GLU A 23 4.92 -0.81 -17.41
CA GLU A 23 4.69 -0.82 -18.85
C GLU A 23 6.00 -1.13 -19.57
N GLN A 24 5.92 -1.63 -20.80
CA GLN A 24 7.08 -2.03 -21.59
C GLN A 24 8.12 -0.90 -21.74
N ASN A 25 7.68 0.35 -21.78
CA ASN A 25 8.53 1.53 -21.96
C ASN A 25 8.82 2.30 -20.66
N GLN A 26 8.42 1.77 -19.50
CA GLN A 26 8.63 2.41 -18.20
C GLN A 26 9.36 1.46 -17.24
N LEU A 27 8.78 1.13 -16.08
CA LEU A 27 9.47 0.38 -15.03
C LEU A 27 10.03 -0.97 -15.50
N LEU A 28 9.31 -1.74 -16.34
CA LEU A 28 9.82 -3.02 -16.84
C LEU A 28 11.12 -2.85 -17.62
N LYS A 29 11.18 -1.85 -18.50
CA LYS A 29 12.38 -1.55 -19.28
C LYS A 29 13.54 -1.07 -18.41
N ILE A 30 13.23 -0.28 -17.37
CA ILE A 30 14.22 0.20 -16.42
C ILE A 30 14.78 -0.95 -15.59
N TRP A 31 13.92 -1.82 -15.07
CA TRP A 31 14.35 -3.00 -14.30
C TRP A 31 15.19 -3.97 -15.14
N ASP A 32 14.82 -4.20 -16.40
CA ASP A 32 15.61 -5.01 -17.36
C ASP A 32 16.97 -4.38 -17.66
N LYS A 33 17.06 -3.04 -17.65
CA LYS A 33 18.29 -2.29 -17.91
C LYS A 33 19.17 -2.05 -16.68
N LYS A 34 18.78 -2.46 -15.48
CA LYS A 34 19.67 -2.44 -14.29
C LYS A 34 20.85 -3.42 -14.39
N ALA A 35 20.96 -4.18 -15.49
CA ALA A 35 22.19 -4.88 -15.84
C ALA A 35 23.30 -3.88 -16.26
N PRO A 36 24.57 -4.11 -15.86
CA PRO A 36 25.64 -3.11 -15.88
C PRO A 36 26.00 -2.48 -17.23
N ASP A 37 25.54 -3.03 -18.33
CA ASP A 37 25.94 -2.62 -19.68
C ASP A 37 24.91 -1.82 -20.48
N LYS A 38 23.77 -1.50 -19.89
CA LYS A 38 22.68 -0.80 -20.60
C LYS A 38 22.53 0.65 -20.10
N LYS A 39 22.84 1.64 -20.94
CA LYS A 39 22.60 3.05 -20.61
C LYS A 39 21.11 3.38 -20.73
N LEU A 40 20.59 4.09 -19.71
CA LEU A 40 19.26 4.69 -19.72
C LEU A 40 19.26 5.97 -20.57
N SER A 41 18.18 6.22 -21.31
CA SER A 41 17.89 7.51 -21.94
C SER A 41 17.53 8.57 -20.88
N ALA A 42 17.46 9.85 -21.26
CA ALA A 42 17.08 10.92 -20.34
C ALA A 42 15.67 10.69 -19.73
N ASP A 43 14.70 10.24 -20.54
CA ASP A 43 13.33 9.95 -20.07
C ASP A 43 13.31 8.75 -19.11
N GLU A 44 14.08 7.71 -19.41
CA GLU A 44 14.20 6.53 -18.55
C GLU A 44 14.88 6.87 -17.22
N LEU A 45 15.86 7.78 -17.23
CA LEU A 45 16.51 8.29 -16.01
C LEU A 45 15.51 9.05 -15.14
N ASN A 46 14.68 9.90 -15.72
CA ASN A 46 13.65 10.64 -14.97
C ASN A 46 12.62 9.68 -14.32
N ILE A 47 12.18 8.65 -15.04
CA ILE A 47 11.29 7.61 -14.51
C ILE A 47 11.98 6.85 -13.36
N ALA A 48 13.23 6.44 -13.54
CA ALA A 48 14.02 5.75 -12.53
C ALA A 48 14.16 6.59 -11.25
N GLN A 49 14.54 7.87 -11.39
CA GLN A 49 14.67 8.82 -10.27
C GLN A 49 13.35 9.02 -9.53
N THR A 50 12.22 9.10 -10.25
CA THR A 50 10.90 9.25 -9.63
C THR A 50 10.55 7.98 -8.82
N SER A 51 10.76 6.79 -9.38
CA SER A 51 10.52 5.53 -8.67
C SER A 51 11.43 5.37 -7.44
N GLU A 52 12.72 5.73 -7.56
CA GLU A 52 13.68 5.70 -6.45
C GLU A 52 13.30 6.67 -5.34
N ARG A 53 12.82 7.87 -5.68
CA ARG A 53 12.33 8.84 -4.70
C ARG A 53 11.12 8.31 -3.94
N LEU A 54 10.13 7.72 -4.62
CA LEU A 54 8.95 7.13 -3.98
C LEU A 54 9.34 6.00 -3.03
N LEU A 55 10.25 5.14 -3.46
CA LEU A 55 10.75 4.04 -2.64
C LEU A 55 11.51 4.55 -1.41
N LYS A 56 12.38 5.54 -1.58
CA LYS A 56 13.14 6.16 -0.48
C LYS A 56 12.20 6.76 0.55
N GLU A 57 11.27 7.62 0.12
CA GLU A 57 10.28 8.23 1.01
C GLU A 57 9.43 7.19 1.74
N PHE A 58 9.02 6.13 1.06
CA PHE A 58 8.31 5.02 1.68
C PHE A 58 9.13 4.36 2.81
N LYS A 59 10.41 4.09 2.58
CA LYS A 59 11.31 3.45 3.56
C LYS A 59 11.66 4.35 4.75
N GLU A 60 11.63 5.66 4.59
CA GLU A 60 11.92 6.63 5.64
C GLU A 60 10.74 6.83 6.62
N HIS A 61 9.52 6.40 6.24
CA HIS A 61 8.32 6.58 7.06
C HIS A 61 7.84 5.25 7.66
N HIS A 62 8.04 5.09 8.96
CA HIS A 62 7.66 3.87 9.69
C HIS A 62 6.15 3.80 10.01
N ARG A 63 5.41 4.86 9.78
CA ARG A 63 3.96 4.94 9.97
C ARG A 63 3.28 5.30 8.66
N LEU A 64 2.55 4.34 8.09
CA LEU A 64 1.86 4.49 6.82
C LEU A 64 0.35 4.54 7.04
N VAL A 65 -0.28 5.64 6.64
CA VAL A 65 -1.75 5.74 6.58
C VAL A 65 -2.20 5.69 5.13
N ILE A 66 -2.98 4.68 4.78
CA ILE A 66 -3.56 4.50 3.45
C ILE A 66 -5.03 4.92 3.51
N VAL A 67 -5.41 5.93 2.74
CA VAL A 67 -6.81 6.37 2.61
C VAL A 67 -7.30 6.04 1.20
N THR A 68 -8.22 5.09 1.08
CA THR A 68 -8.72 4.65 -0.23
C THR A 68 -10.15 4.13 -0.16
N PRO A 69 -10.99 4.37 -1.17
CA PRO A 69 -12.26 3.69 -1.32
C PRO A 69 -12.07 2.30 -1.94
N LEU A 70 -13.08 1.44 -1.75
CA LEU A 70 -13.28 0.28 -2.60
C LEU A 70 -13.63 0.74 -4.01
N HIS A 71 -12.91 0.24 -5.01
CA HIS A 71 -13.19 0.53 -6.42
C HIS A 71 -13.27 -0.78 -7.21
N ASN A 72 -14.44 -1.08 -7.77
CA ASN A 72 -14.69 -2.32 -8.52
C ASN A 72 -14.17 -3.56 -7.77
N PHE A 73 -14.57 -3.70 -6.50
CA PHE A 73 -14.20 -4.81 -5.60
C PHE A 73 -12.69 -4.93 -5.30
N ASN A 74 -11.89 -3.89 -5.58
CA ASN A 74 -10.46 -3.90 -5.33
C ASN A 74 -9.94 -2.52 -4.92
N ILE A 75 -8.62 -2.38 -4.79
CA ILE A 75 -7.95 -1.09 -4.63
C ILE A 75 -8.03 -0.26 -5.92
N THR A 76 -7.84 1.04 -5.80
CA THR A 76 -7.76 1.92 -6.97
C THR A 76 -6.52 1.62 -7.82
N SER A 77 -6.59 1.84 -9.13
CA SER A 77 -5.45 1.64 -10.03
C SER A 77 -4.24 2.49 -9.65
N ARG A 78 -4.45 3.71 -9.17
CA ARG A 78 -3.36 4.58 -8.72
C ARG A 78 -2.63 4.02 -7.50
N LEU A 79 -3.36 3.46 -6.54
CA LEU A 79 -2.76 2.79 -5.39
C LEU A 79 -1.97 1.55 -5.82
N LYS A 80 -2.49 0.79 -6.80
CA LYS A 80 -1.75 -0.35 -7.35
C LYS A 80 -0.44 0.09 -8.01
N VAL A 81 -0.45 1.16 -8.81
CA VAL A 81 0.76 1.71 -9.43
C VAL A 81 1.75 2.20 -8.37
N TYR A 82 1.30 2.82 -7.28
CA TYR A 82 2.17 3.20 -6.17
C TYR A 82 2.83 1.97 -5.54
N ILE A 83 2.05 0.93 -5.26
CA ILE A 83 2.58 -0.34 -4.70
C ILE A 83 3.64 -0.94 -5.63
N ASP A 84 3.46 -0.88 -6.95
CA ASP A 84 4.43 -1.37 -7.93
C ASP A 84 5.78 -0.62 -7.88
N ASN A 85 5.79 0.64 -7.40
CA ASN A 85 7.02 1.42 -7.22
C ASN A 85 7.72 1.14 -5.89
N ILE A 86 7.03 0.61 -4.88
CA ILE A 86 7.60 0.37 -3.55
C ILE A 86 7.82 -1.12 -3.25
N LEU A 87 7.12 -2.03 -3.92
CA LEU A 87 7.29 -3.47 -3.75
C LEU A 87 8.45 -3.97 -4.64
N ILE A 88 9.67 -3.66 -4.23
CA ILE A 88 10.89 -3.92 -5.01
C ILE A 88 11.75 -4.98 -4.31
N ALA A 89 12.11 -6.02 -5.05
CA ALA A 89 12.98 -7.08 -4.56
C ALA A 89 14.36 -6.53 -4.13
N ARG A 90 14.84 -6.97 -2.98
CA ARG A 90 16.05 -6.53 -2.28
C ARG A 90 15.96 -5.14 -1.63
N GLU A 91 14.81 -4.48 -1.75
CA GLU A 91 14.54 -3.18 -1.13
C GLU A 91 13.49 -3.28 -0.01
N THR A 92 12.32 -3.82 -0.30
CA THR A 92 11.22 -3.98 0.67
C THR A 92 10.91 -5.44 1.00
N PHE A 93 11.39 -6.35 0.17
CA PHE A 93 11.39 -7.80 0.42
C PHE A 93 12.58 -8.45 -0.29
N LYS A 94 12.91 -9.70 0.05
CA LYS A 94 13.91 -10.49 -0.65
C LYS A 94 13.46 -11.93 -0.86
N TYR A 95 13.97 -12.58 -1.89
CA TYR A 95 13.79 -14.01 -2.09
C TYR A 95 14.71 -14.78 -1.13
N LEU A 96 14.23 -15.94 -0.69
CA LEU A 96 14.98 -16.90 0.10
C LEU A 96 15.66 -17.90 -0.86
N ASP A 97 16.82 -18.41 -0.46
CA ASP A 97 17.51 -19.46 -1.22
C ASP A 97 16.73 -20.78 -1.22
N PHE A 98 15.98 -21.02 -0.14
CA PHE A 98 15.09 -22.17 0.02
C PHE A 98 13.78 -21.72 0.64
N PRO A 99 12.64 -22.40 0.33
CA PRO A 99 11.38 -22.15 1.01
C PRO A 99 11.49 -22.31 2.53
N ASP A 100 10.78 -21.49 3.29
CA ASP A 100 10.64 -21.69 4.73
C ASP A 100 9.73 -22.90 5.07
N GLU A 101 9.53 -23.16 6.36
CA GLU A 101 8.69 -24.28 6.84
C GLU A 101 7.23 -24.22 6.35
N LYS A 102 6.75 -23.04 5.96
CA LYS A 102 5.41 -22.81 5.38
C LYS A 102 5.40 -22.79 3.85
N GLY A 103 6.55 -23.04 3.21
CA GLY A 103 6.71 -22.98 1.76
C GLY A 103 6.83 -21.56 1.20
N LYS A 104 7.03 -20.54 2.05
CA LYS A 104 7.21 -19.16 1.64
C LYS A 104 8.61 -18.97 1.05
N VAL A 105 8.69 -18.43 -0.15
CA VAL A 105 9.94 -18.23 -0.91
C VAL A 105 10.51 -16.81 -0.81
N SER A 106 9.92 -15.98 0.03
CA SER A 106 10.36 -14.60 0.25
C SER A 106 10.19 -14.17 1.70
N THR A 107 10.96 -13.17 2.12
CA THR A 107 10.82 -12.54 3.44
C THR A 107 10.81 -11.02 3.29
N GLY A 108 10.08 -10.34 4.18
CA GLY A 108 10.03 -8.90 4.25
C GLY A 108 11.33 -8.29 4.77
N LEU A 109 11.56 -7.03 4.41
CA LEU A 109 12.69 -6.23 4.87
C LEU A 109 12.23 -4.99 5.66
N MET A 110 10.90 -4.76 5.75
CA MET A 110 10.30 -3.64 6.51
C MET A 110 9.91 -4.14 7.91
N THR A 111 10.91 -4.55 8.72
CA THR A 111 10.71 -5.23 10.02
C THR A 111 11.10 -4.41 11.23
N ASP A 112 11.44 -3.13 11.04
CA ASP A 112 11.95 -2.26 12.10
C ASP A 112 10.87 -1.26 12.53
N ASP A 113 9.84 -1.77 13.20
CA ASP A 113 8.67 -1.02 13.72
C ASP A 113 7.86 -0.31 12.63
N TYR A 114 7.72 -0.94 11.45
CA TYR A 114 6.82 -0.46 10.41
C TYR A 114 5.37 -0.84 10.71
N ARG A 115 4.47 0.14 10.68
CA ARG A 115 3.05 -0.06 10.96
C ARG A 115 2.18 0.64 9.93
N ALA A 116 1.12 -0.02 9.50
CA ALA A 116 0.17 0.53 8.55
C ALA A 116 -1.25 0.63 9.12
N LEU A 117 -1.95 1.68 8.73
CA LEU A 117 -3.35 1.93 9.04
C LEU A 117 -4.10 2.17 7.72
N LEU A 118 -5.06 1.31 7.41
CA LEU A 118 -5.95 1.46 6.27
C LEU A 118 -7.26 2.14 6.71
N LEU A 119 -7.54 3.32 6.17
CA LEU A 119 -8.83 3.99 6.25
C LEU A 119 -9.60 3.68 4.96
N PHE A 120 -10.62 2.83 5.06
CA PHE A 120 -11.25 2.20 3.91
C PHE A 120 -12.75 2.48 3.85
N ALA A 121 -13.22 3.05 2.73
CA ALA A 121 -14.64 3.31 2.49
C ALA A 121 -15.23 2.38 1.44
N SER A 122 -16.47 1.90 1.68
CA SER A 122 -17.19 1.05 0.73
C SER A 122 -18.70 1.28 0.72
N GLY A 123 -19.34 1.06 -0.44
CA GLY A 123 -20.79 1.21 -0.62
C GLY A 123 -21.60 0.21 0.18
N SER A 124 -21.20 -1.06 0.14
CA SER A 124 -21.81 -2.15 0.90
C SER A 124 -21.00 -2.46 2.16
N VAL A 125 -21.56 -3.30 3.04
CA VAL A 125 -20.89 -3.84 4.23
C VAL A 125 -20.19 -5.14 3.85
N TYR A 126 -18.89 -5.20 4.06
CA TYR A 126 -18.01 -6.33 3.70
C TYR A 126 -17.48 -7.07 4.93
N SER A 127 -17.57 -6.47 6.12
CA SER A 127 -17.05 -7.05 7.37
C SER A 127 -18.00 -8.02 8.06
N GLU A 128 -19.21 -8.20 7.55
CA GLU A 128 -20.24 -9.05 8.11
C GLU A 128 -20.43 -10.32 7.29
N ASN A 129 -20.97 -11.39 7.93
CA ASN A 129 -21.26 -12.65 7.24
C ASN A 129 -22.45 -12.49 6.28
N ASN A 130 -22.17 -12.03 5.07
CA ASN A 130 -23.13 -11.79 3.99
C ASN A 130 -22.48 -12.07 2.63
N PHE A 131 -23.25 -11.90 1.53
CA PHE A 131 -22.78 -12.09 0.15
C PHE A 131 -21.48 -11.36 -0.18
N TYR A 132 -21.24 -10.19 0.41
CA TYR A 132 -20.08 -9.34 0.08
C TYR A 132 -18.81 -9.73 0.83
N GLN A 133 -18.88 -10.58 1.86
CA GLN A 133 -17.70 -10.96 2.67
C GLN A 133 -16.60 -11.59 1.80
N ASP A 134 -16.98 -12.47 0.88
CA ASP A 134 -16.02 -13.14 -0.01
C ASP A 134 -15.46 -12.24 -1.11
N LEU A 135 -16.01 -11.03 -1.26
CA LEU A 135 -15.56 -10.01 -2.23
C LEU A 135 -14.69 -8.94 -1.57
N ASP A 136 -14.26 -9.10 -0.33
CA ASP A 136 -13.43 -8.16 0.44
C ASP A 136 -11.94 -8.25 0.04
N PHE A 137 -11.64 -8.22 -1.25
CA PHE A 137 -10.29 -8.44 -1.77
C PHE A 137 -9.31 -7.31 -1.45
N ALA A 138 -9.77 -6.06 -1.44
CA ALA A 138 -8.88 -4.91 -1.31
C ALA A 138 -8.13 -4.87 0.04
N PRO A 139 -8.78 -4.96 1.21
CA PRO A 139 -8.09 -5.00 2.49
C PRO A 139 -7.25 -6.26 2.66
N GLN A 140 -7.71 -7.42 2.17
CA GLN A 140 -6.94 -8.67 2.20
C GLN A 140 -5.64 -8.53 1.38
N TYR A 141 -5.74 -8.01 0.16
CA TYR A 141 -4.57 -7.76 -0.70
C TYR A 141 -3.57 -6.84 -0.01
N LEU A 142 -4.02 -5.69 0.52
CA LEU A 142 -3.13 -4.75 1.18
C LEU A 142 -2.46 -5.36 2.42
N LYS A 143 -3.23 -6.06 3.26
CA LYS A 143 -2.69 -6.74 4.43
C LYS A 143 -1.62 -7.76 4.03
N MET A 144 -1.87 -8.58 3.01
CA MET A 144 -0.90 -9.56 2.53
C MET A 144 0.38 -8.89 2.03
N ILE A 145 0.27 -7.81 1.25
CA ILE A 145 1.44 -7.09 0.72
C ILE A 145 2.26 -6.47 1.86
N PHE A 146 1.64 -5.71 2.75
CA PHE A 146 2.38 -5.00 3.79
C PHE A 146 2.86 -5.92 4.91
N SER A 147 2.00 -6.79 5.47
CA SER A 147 2.39 -7.66 6.58
C SER A 147 3.19 -8.87 6.12
N GLU A 148 2.69 -9.64 5.14
CA GLU A 148 3.28 -10.93 4.81
C GLU A 148 4.45 -10.83 3.83
N ILE A 149 4.40 -9.90 2.88
CA ILE A 149 5.45 -9.78 1.86
C ILE A 149 6.50 -8.75 2.29
N MET A 150 6.10 -7.54 2.72
CA MET A 150 7.04 -6.51 3.14
C MET A 150 7.52 -6.66 4.60
N GLY A 151 6.74 -7.31 5.48
CA GLY A 151 7.13 -7.61 6.85
C GLY A 151 6.75 -6.55 7.88
N PHE A 152 5.71 -5.75 7.64
CA PHE A 152 5.20 -4.78 8.60
C PHE A 152 4.71 -5.48 9.87
N ASP A 153 5.02 -4.91 11.03
CA ASP A 153 4.65 -5.46 12.34
C ASP A 153 3.15 -5.44 12.59
N THR A 154 2.47 -4.38 12.12
CA THR A 154 1.00 -4.29 12.23
C THR A 154 0.36 -3.72 10.96
N PHE A 155 -0.86 -4.17 10.69
CA PHE A 155 -1.74 -3.65 9.65
C PHE A 155 -3.16 -3.53 10.20
N GLU A 156 -3.53 -2.32 10.61
CA GLU A 156 -4.85 -2.02 11.15
C GLU A 156 -5.82 -1.56 10.05
N ILE A 157 -7.09 -1.92 10.19
CA ILE A 157 -8.12 -1.58 9.21
C ILE A 157 -9.28 -0.86 9.91
N VAL A 158 -9.56 0.35 9.49
CA VAL A 158 -10.74 1.13 9.90
C VAL A 158 -11.67 1.29 8.70
N ARG A 159 -12.90 0.81 8.85
CA ARG A 159 -13.90 0.77 7.79
C ARG A 159 -14.97 1.85 7.97
N ALA A 160 -15.25 2.58 6.91
CA ALA A 160 -16.45 3.40 6.71
C ALA A 160 -17.30 2.71 5.63
N GLU A 161 -17.99 1.62 6.00
CA GLU A 161 -18.72 0.74 5.09
C GLU A 161 -20.24 0.97 5.12
N GLY A 162 -20.94 0.54 4.07
CA GLY A 162 -22.38 0.71 3.93
C GLY A 162 -22.82 2.12 3.49
N THR A 163 -21.92 2.87 2.83
CA THR A 163 -22.21 4.27 2.46
C THR A 163 -23.37 4.44 1.48
N ALA A 164 -23.77 3.36 0.78
CA ALA A 164 -24.93 3.36 -0.11
C ALA A 164 -26.25 3.06 0.62
N THR A 165 -26.22 2.50 1.84
CA THR A 165 -27.43 1.96 2.49
C THR A 165 -27.63 2.42 3.91
N LEU A 166 -26.58 2.86 4.61
CA LEU A 166 -26.63 3.23 6.02
C LEU A 166 -26.58 4.75 6.20
N ALA A 167 -27.09 5.24 7.32
CA ALA A 167 -27.03 6.66 7.67
C ALA A 167 -25.57 7.09 7.94
N LYS A 168 -25.16 8.22 7.36
CA LYS A 168 -23.79 8.76 7.44
C LYS A 168 -23.27 8.89 8.89
N ASN A 169 -24.09 9.36 9.80
CA ASN A 169 -23.70 9.51 11.21
C ASN A 169 -23.34 8.17 11.85
N LYS A 170 -24.13 7.11 11.63
CA LYS A 170 -23.85 5.76 12.14
C LYS A 170 -22.53 5.20 11.61
N ILE A 171 -22.26 5.42 10.32
CA ILE A 171 -20.99 4.98 9.69
C ILE A 171 -19.81 5.71 10.33
N LEU A 172 -19.90 7.04 10.47
CA LEU A 172 -18.82 7.85 11.01
C LEU A 172 -18.57 7.56 12.49
N ASP A 173 -19.61 7.37 13.29
CA ASP A 173 -19.47 7.09 14.72
C ASP A 173 -18.78 5.72 14.93
N LYS A 174 -19.21 4.68 14.19
CA LYS A 174 -18.56 3.37 14.20
C LYS A 174 -17.09 3.46 13.72
N ALA A 175 -16.84 4.21 12.65
CA ALA A 175 -15.48 4.37 12.12
C ALA A 175 -14.56 5.09 13.11
N LYS A 176 -15.04 6.15 13.80
CA LYS A 176 -14.28 6.86 14.84
C LYS A 176 -13.94 5.94 16.02
N GLU A 177 -14.93 5.20 16.54
CA GLU A 177 -14.66 4.24 17.63
C GLU A 177 -13.58 3.21 17.25
N ASN A 178 -13.64 2.69 16.02
CA ASN A 178 -12.66 1.74 15.53
C ASN A 178 -11.29 2.39 15.27
N LEU A 179 -11.26 3.65 14.85
CA LEU A 179 -10.02 4.43 14.71
C LEU A 179 -9.32 4.59 16.07
N ASP A 180 -10.06 4.95 17.12
CA ASP A 180 -9.49 5.10 18.46
C ASP A 180 -8.89 3.80 18.99
N LYS A 181 -9.46 2.64 18.60
CA LYS A 181 -8.89 1.32 18.93
C LYS A 181 -7.64 1.02 18.11
N ALA A 182 -7.68 1.26 16.80
CA ALA A 182 -6.57 0.99 15.89
C ALA A 182 -5.34 1.85 16.20
N LEU A 183 -5.54 3.11 16.60
CA LEU A 183 -4.44 4.01 16.95
C LEU A 183 -3.59 3.52 18.12
N LYS A 184 -4.15 2.72 19.05
CA LYS A 184 -3.39 2.14 20.17
C LYS A 184 -2.32 1.15 19.72
N ASN A 185 -2.53 0.50 18.59
CA ASN A 185 -1.57 -0.45 18.00
C ASN A 185 -0.70 0.21 16.93
N PHE A 186 -1.14 1.36 16.42
CA PHE A 186 -0.44 2.08 15.36
C PHE A 186 0.68 2.99 15.90
N TYR A 187 0.53 3.49 17.12
CA TYR A 187 1.54 4.25 17.86
C TYR A 187 2.04 3.47 19.05
#